data_3981de36c8d37c5923b4a401273d9c8b
#
_entry.id   3981de36c8d37c5923b4a401273d9c8b
#
_cell.length_a   1.000
_cell.length_b   1.000
_cell.length_c   1.000
_cell.angle_alpha   90.00
_cell.angle_beta   90.00
_cell.angle_gamma   90.00
#
_symmetry.space_group_name_H-M   'P 1'
#
loop_
_entity.id
_entity.type
_entity.pdbx_description
1 polymer ?
#
loop_
_entity_poly.entity_id
_entity_poly.type
_entity_poly.pdbx_seq_one_letter_code
_entity_poly.pdbx_strand_id
1 'polypeptide(L)'
;VALPPRVFFTLYETSLRWNCSIADIAGWSAIGKLKIKTGISLVRCGETVVAGQVILSPMDLLPLFRRSSPCPTEGVVRRIMLPGTSDWLIITDPAGGVSVTVADMLILAADVFGFEDDHDLARKGTGGTGSGSTYDWEGMNVALIQRIHDRGLPATQADLIAEMQEWFANQSDGTKMPDSRSIRRRITPIWRALRREEA
;
A
#
# COMPACT_ATOMS: atom_id res chain seq x y z
N VAL A 1 -6.17 -21.75 -18.76
CA VAL A 1 -7.02 -20.70 -18.17
C VAL A 1 -6.17 -20.00 -17.12
N ALA A 2 -5.87 -18.71 -17.31
CA ALA A 2 -5.14 -17.92 -16.32
C ALA A 2 -6.03 -17.71 -15.08
N LEU A 3 -5.48 -17.94 -13.88
CA LEU A 3 -6.18 -17.64 -12.64
C LEU A 3 -6.37 -16.13 -12.51
N PRO A 4 -7.48 -15.67 -11.90
CA PRO A 4 -7.68 -14.26 -11.62
C PRO A 4 -6.57 -13.74 -10.71
N PRO A 5 -6.22 -12.45 -10.80
CA PRO A 5 -5.20 -11.86 -9.94
C PRO A 5 -5.61 -11.95 -8.47
N ARG A 6 -4.62 -12.10 -7.60
CA ARG A 6 -4.84 -12.14 -6.15
C ARG A 6 -5.42 -10.80 -5.67
N VAL A 7 -6.44 -10.86 -4.82
CA VAL A 7 -7.16 -9.67 -4.33
C VAL A 7 -6.58 -9.18 -3.01
N PHE A 8 -6.07 -10.08 -2.16
CA PHE A 8 -5.53 -9.74 -0.84
C PHE A 8 -4.39 -10.68 -0.44
N PHE A 9 -3.62 -10.24 0.55
CA PHE A 9 -2.63 -11.03 1.28
C PHE A 9 -3.00 -11.04 2.76
N THR A 10 -2.74 -12.15 3.46
CA THR A 10 -2.73 -12.18 4.92
C THR A 10 -1.52 -11.41 5.46
N LEU A 11 -1.54 -11.02 6.74
CA LEU A 11 -0.35 -10.41 7.37
C LEU A 11 0.85 -11.35 7.33
N TYR A 12 0.59 -12.65 7.48
CA TYR A 12 1.63 -13.67 7.45
C TYR A 12 2.29 -13.78 6.07
N GLU A 13 1.49 -13.86 4.99
CA GLU A 13 2.01 -13.87 3.63
C GLU A 13 2.79 -12.60 3.31
N THR A 14 2.30 -11.44 3.77
CA THR A 14 2.98 -10.16 3.57
C THR A 14 4.31 -10.12 4.32
N SER A 15 4.36 -10.61 5.56
CA SER A 15 5.61 -10.66 6.35
C SER A 15 6.68 -11.54 5.71
N LEU A 16 6.28 -12.72 5.20
CA LEU A 16 7.17 -13.61 4.44
C LEU A 16 7.65 -12.96 3.14
N ARG A 17 6.74 -12.30 2.42
CA ARG A 17 7.03 -11.64 1.16
C ARG A 17 8.06 -10.51 1.31
N TRP A 18 7.93 -9.73 2.37
CA TRP A 18 8.81 -8.59 2.65
C TRP A 18 10.01 -8.93 3.54
N ASN A 19 10.07 -10.16 4.05
CA ASN A 19 11.09 -10.62 5.00
C ASN A 19 11.16 -9.71 6.23
N CYS A 20 10.00 -9.36 6.78
CA CYS A 20 9.84 -8.51 7.95
C CYS A 20 8.93 -9.19 8.99
N SER A 21 8.85 -8.64 10.19
CA SER A 21 7.92 -9.13 11.20
C SER A 21 6.50 -8.58 10.98
N ILE A 22 5.49 -9.30 11.47
CA ILE A 22 4.10 -8.80 11.49
C ILE A 22 4.01 -7.50 12.30
N ALA A 23 4.85 -7.35 13.34
CA ALA A 23 4.92 -6.13 14.14
C ALA A 23 5.39 -4.91 13.32
N ASP A 24 6.28 -5.10 12.34
CA ASP A 24 6.70 -4.03 11.44
C ASP A 24 5.53 -3.57 10.55
N ILE A 25 4.75 -4.53 10.03
CA ILE A 25 3.54 -4.25 9.23
C ILE A 25 2.51 -3.48 10.07
N ALA A 26 2.29 -3.89 11.31
CA ALA A 26 1.41 -3.18 12.24
C ALA A 26 1.92 -1.76 12.54
N GLY A 27 3.23 -1.58 12.67
CA GLY A 27 3.87 -0.27 12.81
C GLY A 27 3.61 0.63 11.60
N TRP A 28 3.77 0.12 10.38
CA TRP A 28 3.47 0.88 9.16
C TRP A 28 1.98 1.21 9.04
N SER A 29 1.11 0.33 9.50
CA SER A 29 -0.32 0.63 9.58
C SER A 29 -0.62 1.74 10.60
N ALA A 30 0.06 1.74 11.74
CA ALA A 30 -0.12 2.76 12.79
C ALA A 30 0.26 4.17 12.32
N ILE A 31 1.23 4.29 11.41
CA ILE A 31 1.62 5.57 10.81
C ILE A 31 0.88 5.86 9.48
N GLY A 32 -0.18 5.09 9.17
CA GLY A 32 -1.05 5.34 8.03
C GLY A 32 -0.48 4.92 6.66
N LYS A 33 0.61 4.14 6.62
CA LYS A 33 1.23 3.67 5.36
C LYS A 33 0.52 2.47 4.76
N LEU A 34 -0.16 1.68 5.57
CA LEU A 34 -0.91 0.48 5.18
C LEU A 34 -2.27 0.45 5.87
N LYS A 35 -3.25 -0.16 5.21
CA LYS A 35 -4.59 -0.37 5.76
C LYS A 35 -4.82 -1.85 6.01
N ILE A 36 -4.89 -2.24 7.29
CA ILE A 36 -5.24 -3.60 7.68
C ILE A 36 -6.75 -3.72 7.69
N LYS A 37 -7.28 -4.76 7.06
CA LYS A 37 -8.70 -5.02 6.88
C LYS A 37 -9.09 -6.38 7.45
N THR A 38 -10.38 -6.54 7.73
CA THR A 38 -10.99 -7.84 8.04
C THR A 38 -12.44 -7.87 7.60
N GLY A 39 -13.02 -9.06 7.56
CA GLY A 39 -14.46 -9.24 7.44
C GLY A 39 -15.10 -9.32 8.82
N ILE A 40 -16.13 -8.54 9.07
CA ILE A 40 -16.90 -8.61 10.33
C ILE A 40 -18.33 -9.04 10.09
N SER A 41 -18.89 -9.72 11.09
CA SER A 41 -20.34 -9.94 11.19
C SER A 41 -21.05 -8.61 11.41
N LEU A 42 -22.37 -8.63 11.37
CA LEU A 42 -23.19 -7.45 11.59
C LEU A 42 -22.94 -6.84 12.96
N VAL A 43 -22.58 -5.57 13.00
CA VAL A 43 -22.36 -4.76 14.19
C VAL A 43 -23.12 -3.45 14.09
N ARG A 44 -23.35 -2.80 15.23
CA ARG A 44 -23.90 -1.43 15.25
C ARG A 44 -22.82 -0.43 15.65
N CYS A 45 -22.80 0.70 14.94
CA CYS A 45 -21.95 1.84 15.22
C CYS A 45 -22.88 3.07 15.40
N GLY A 46 -23.37 3.27 16.62
CA GLY A 46 -24.46 4.22 16.88
C GLY A 46 -25.74 3.79 16.14
N GLU A 47 -26.22 4.63 15.24
CA GLU A 47 -27.42 4.33 14.42
C GLU A 47 -27.08 3.54 13.14
N THR A 48 -25.81 3.46 12.77
CA THR A 48 -25.36 2.78 11.56
C THR A 48 -25.13 1.30 11.79
N VAL A 49 -25.66 0.47 10.90
CA VAL A 49 -25.41 -0.98 10.88
C VAL A 49 -24.35 -1.29 9.85
N VAL A 50 -23.30 -2.02 10.25
CA VAL A 50 -22.15 -2.35 9.41
C VAL A 50 -21.91 -3.86 9.42
N ALA A 51 -21.63 -4.41 8.24
CA ALA A 51 -21.19 -5.80 8.06
C ALA A 51 -20.26 -5.89 6.84
N GLY A 52 -19.46 -6.95 6.77
CA GLY A 52 -18.55 -7.21 5.65
C GLY A 52 -17.16 -6.63 5.87
N GLN A 53 -16.51 -6.18 4.81
CA GLN A 53 -15.13 -5.74 4.87
C GLN A 53 -15.00 -4.34 5.50
N VAL A 54 -14.15 -4.23 6.51
CA VAL A 54 -13.83 -2.98 7.20
C VAL A 54 -12.33 -2.79 7.36
N ILE A 55 -11.90 -1.56 7.58
CA ILE A 55 -10.53 -1.20 7.95
C ILE A 55 -10.46 -1.15 9.46
N LEU A 56 -9.46 -1.81 10.02
CA LEU A 56 -9.24 -1.91 11.46
C LEU A 56 -8.43 -0.71 11.98
N SER A 57 -8.78 -0.23 13.18
CA SER A 57 -7.99 0.78 13.87
C SER A 57 -6.62 0.20 14.28
N PRO A 58 -5.50 0.76 13.79
CA PRO A 58 -4.18 0.27 14.18
C PRO A 58 -3.94 0.32 15.68
N MET A 59 -4.54 1.31 16.37
CA MET A 59 -4.39 1.46 17.82
C MET A 59 -5.03 0.31 18.61
N ASP A 60 -6.11 -0.26 18.07
CA ASP A 60 -6.79 -1.42 18.70
C ASP A 60 -5.99 -2.71 18.43
N LEU A 61 -5.17 -2.75 17.36
CA LEU A 61 -4.37 -3.89 16.97
C LEU A 61 -2.99 -3.95 17.64
N LEU A 62 -2.40 -2.81 18.03
CA LEU A 62 -1.05 -2.74 18.60
C LEU A 62 -0.82 -3.69 19.77
N PRO A 63 -1.80 -3.95 20.68
CA PRO A 63 -1.61 -4.91 21.76
C PRO A 63 -1.28 -6.34 21.30
N LEU A 64 -1.78 -6.75 20.11
CA LEU A 64 -1.50 -8.07 19.51
C LEU A 64 -0.05 -8.27 19.07
N PHE A 65 0.68 -7.17 18.86
CA PHE A 65 2.02 -7.19 18.28
C PHE A 65 3.12 -6.83 19.28
N ARG A 66 2.78 -6.81 20.57
CA ARG A 66 3.77 -6.60 21.64
C ARG A 66 4.74 -7.78 21.67
N ARG A 67 6.03 -7.49 21.81
CA ARG A 67 7.09 -8.51 21.91
C ARG A 67 7.18 -9.17 23.29
N SER A 68 6.18 -8.96 24.16
CA SER A 68 6.13 -9.56 25.50
C SER A 68 5.40 -10.90 25.48
N SER A 69 5.94 -11.88 26.17
CA SER A 69 5.28 -13.19 26.37
C SER A 69 4.47 -13.19 27.67
N PRO A 70 3.23 -13.74 27.70
CA PRO A 70 2.50 -14.29 26.56
C PRO A 70 1.92 -13.20 25.66
N CYS A 71 2.05 -13.38 24.34
CA CYS A 71 1.42 -12.50 23.36
C CYS A 71 -0.07 -12.85 23.27
N PRO A 72 -1.01 -11.89 23.32
CA PRO A 72 -2.41 -12.15 23.10
C PRO A 72 -2.63 -12.74 21.71
N THR A 73 -3.44 -13.79 21.61
CA THR A 73 -3.80 -14.41 20.31
C THR A 73 -4.97 -13.69 19.65
N GLU A 74 -5.77 -12.99 20.44
CA GLU A 74 -6.94 -12.24 20.02
C GLU A 74 -6.87 -10.79 20.47
N GLY A 75 -7.33 -9.88 19.64
CA GLY A 75 -7.50 -8.48 19.93
C GLY A 75 -8.96 -8.05 19.83
N VAL A 76 -9.34 -7.05 20.60
CA VAL A 76 -10.68 -6.49 20.55
C VAL A 76 -10.63 -5.18 19.77
N VAL A 77 -11.34 -5.15 18.65
CA VAL A 77 -11.50 -3.95 17.81
C VAL A 77 -12.77 -3.23 18.21
N ARG A 78 -12.63 -1.95 18.52
CA ARG A 78 -13.75 -1.07 18.88
C ARG A 78 -13.97 0.02 17.86
N ARG A 79 -12.98 0.28 17.00
CA ARG A 79 -13.04 1.31 15.96
C ARG A 79 -12.78 0.70 14.62
N ILE A 80 -13.68 0.97 13.70
CA ILE A 80 -13.61 0.52 12.31
C ILE A 80 -13.82 1.71 11.37
N MET A 81 -13.36 1.57 10.14
CA MET A 81 -13.60 2.53 9.08
C MET A 81 -14.09 1.80 7.85
N LEU A 82 -15.08 2.34 7.17
CA LEU A 82 -15.59 1.76 5.94
C LEU A 82 -14.60 2.00 4.77
N PRO A 83 -14.49 1.07 3.83
CA PRO A 83 -13.74 1.32 2.60
C PRO A 83 -14.27 2.56 1.87
N GLY A 84 -13.37 3.44 1.46
CA GLY A 84 -13.72 4.67 0.74
C GLY A 84 -14.11 5.86 1.62
N THR A 85 -14.14 5.69 2.96
CA THR A 85 -14.36 6.79 3.90
C THR A 85 -13.08 7.15 4.66
N SER A 86 -13.09 8.28 5.37
CA SER A 86 -12.01 8.73 6.26
C SER A 86 -12.41 8.70 7.74
N ASP A 87 -13.67 8.43 8.03
CA ASP A 87 -14.22 8.57 9.38
C ASP A 87 -14.19 7.25 10.14
N TRP A 88 -13.74 7.32 11.39
CA TRP A 88 -13.76 6.19 12.31
C TRP A 88 -15.12 6.05 12.97
N LEU A 89 -15.71 4.87 12.85
CA LEU A 89 -16.94 4.47 13.52
C LEU A 89 -16.61 3.69 14.78
N ILE A 90 -17.31 3.98 15.89
CA ILE A 90 -17.18 3.26 17.14
C ILE A 90 -18.25 2.16 17.20
N ILE A 91 -17.84 0.92 17.41
CA ILE A 91 -18.75 -0.22 17.60
C ILE A 91 -19.46 -0.05 18.95
N THR A 92 -20.77 0.04 18.91
CA THR A 92 -21.63 0.19 20.08
C THR A 92 -22.34 -1.12 20.47
N ASP A 93 -22.55 -1.99 19.48
CA ASP A 93 -23.11 -3.32 19.69
C ASP A 93 -22.39 -4.32 18.76
N PRO A 94 -21.70 -5.34 19.32
CA PRO A 94 -21.58 -5.64 20.76
C PRO A 94 -20.75 -4.59 21.53
N ALA A 95 -21.17 -4.25 22.74
CA ALA A 95 -20.54 -3.22 23.58
C ALA A 95 -19.07 -3.50 23.91
N GLY A 96 -18.66 -4.77 23.86
CA GLY A 96 -17.27 -5.20 24.01
C GLY A 96 -16.37 -4.97 22.79
N GLY A 97 -16.95 -4.64 21.63
CA GLY A 97 -16.26 -4.66 20.34
C GLY A 97 -16.23 -6.05 19.70
N VAL A 98 -15.48 -6.20 18.62
CA VAL A 98 -15.33 -7.46 17.87
C VAL A 98 -13.97 -8.07 18.12
N SER A 99 -13.94 -9.35 18.47
CA SER A 99 -12.69 -10.11 18.58
C SER A 99 -12.14 -10.42 17.18
N VAL A 100 -10.85 -10.19 16.98
CA VAL A 100 -10.13 -10.51 15.75
C VAL A 100 -8.81 -11.18 16.08
N THR A 101 -8.41 -12.14 15.26
CA THR A 101 -7.08 -12.76 15.32
C THR A 101 -6.17 -12.23 14.23
N VAL A 102 -4.87 -12.47 14.34
CA VAL A 102 -3.93 -12.11 13.28
C VAL A 102 -4.26 -12.83 11.96
N ALA A 103 -4.86 -14.03 12.03
CA ALA A 103 -5.27 -14.81 10.86
C ALA A 103 -6.43 -14.16 10.09
N ASP A 104 -7.27 -13.37 10.77
CA ASP A 104 -8.39 -12.67 10.13
C ASP A 104 -8.00 -11.39 9.42
N MET A 105 -6.74 -10.96 9.59
CA MET A 105 -6.25 -9.68 9.10
C MET A 105 -5.68 -9.80 7.68
N LEU A 106 -6.13 -8.89 6.83
CA LEU A 106 -5.84 -8.87 5.41
C LEU A 106 -5.31 -7.49 4.98
N ILE A 107 -4.46 -7.49 3.96
CA ILE A 107 -4.05 -6.27 3.24
C ILE A 107 -4.46 -6.47 1.78
N LEU A 108 -5.06 -5.47 1.15
CA LEU A 108 -5.37 -5.56 -0.26
C LEU A 108 -4.08 -5.69 -1.08
N ALA A 109 -4.14 -6.51 -2.13
CA ALA A 109 -3.00 -6.70 -3.03
C ALA A 109 -2.54 -5.37 -3.64
N ALA A 110 -3.47 -4.48 -3.98
CA ALA A 110 -3.15 -3.14 -4.47
C ALA A 110 -2.34 -2.31 -3.45
N ASP A 111 -2.69 -2.40 -2.16
CA ASP A 111 -1.97 -1.69 -1.08
C ASP A 111 -0.57 -2.31 -0.87
N VAL A 112 -0.44 -3.66 -0.98
CA VAL A 112 0.85 -4.36 -0.91
C VAL A 112 1.77 -3.94 -2.04
N PHE A 113 1.26 -3.92 -3.28
CA PHE A 113 2.07 -3.55 -4.45
C PHE A 113 2.42 -2.07 -4.46
N GLY A 114 1.48 -1.20 -4.07
CA GLY A 114 1.77 0.23 -3.92
C GLY A 114 2.87 0.48 -2.88
N PHE A 115 2.81 -0.20 -1.75
CA PHE A 115 3.84 -0.11 -0.72
C PHE A 115 5.21 -0.61 -1.21
N GLU A 116 5.24 -1.72 -1.99
CA GLU A 116 6.47 -2.23 -2.61
C GLU A 116 7.07 -1.24 -3.60
N ASP A 117 6.23 -0.61 -4.43
CA ASP A 117 6.66 0.39 -5.39
C ASP A 117 7.19 1.65 -4.69
N ASP A 118 6.52 2.09 -3.62
CA ASP A 118 6.92 3.28 -2.85
C ASP A 118 8.22 3.07 -2.07
N HIS A 119 8.50 1.84 -1.63
CA HIS A 119 9.66 1.51 -0.81
C HIS A 119 10.74 0.70 -1.53
N ASP A 120 10.60 0.46 -2.85
CA ASP A 120 11.53 -0.30 -3.68
C ASP A 120 11.85 -1.69 -3.12
N LEU A 121 10.85 -2.32 -2.55
CA LEU A 121 11.00 -3.67 -2.05
C LEU A 121 11.11 -4.61 -3.26
N ALA A 122 12.29 -5.20 -3.44
CA ALA A 122 12.53 -6.14 -4.51
C ALA A 122 11.48 -7.25 -4.44
N ARG A 123 10.67 -7.38 -5.47
CA ARG A 123 9.70 -8.47 -5.61
C ARG A 123 10.49 -9.76 -5.68
N LYS A 124 10.62 -10.48 -4.57
CA LYS A 124 11.14 -11.84 -4.59
C LYS A 124 10.16 -12.65 -5.43
N GLY A 125 10.58 -12.97 -6.67
CA GLY A 125 9.75 -13.69 -7.62
C GLY A 125 9.39 -15.07 -7.09
N THR A 126 8.24 -15.19 -6.48
CA THR A 126 7.48 -16.42 -6.49
C THR A 126 6.77 -16.43 -7.81
N GLY A 127 7.24 -17.28 -8.75
CA GLY A 127 6.73 -17.39 -10.11
C GLY A 127 5.21 -17.56 -10.17
N GLY A 128 4.53 -16.43 -10.28
CA GLY A 128 3.11 -16.29 -10.48
C GLY A 128 2.92 -15.18 -11.50
N THR A 129 2.57 -15.57 -12.72
CA THR A 129 2.12 -14.71 -13.79
C THR A 129 1.02 -13.77 -13.29
N GLY A 130 1.26 -12.45 -13.31
CA GLY A 130 0.19 -11.49 -13.37
C GLY A 130 -0.08 -10.63 -12.14
N SER A 131 0.97 -10.07 -11.52
CA SER A 131 0.78 -8.96 -10.60
C SER A 131 1.51 -7.74 -11.16
N GLY A 132 0.84 -7.01 -12.02
CA GLY A 132 1.31 -5.73 -12.52
C GLY A 132 1.49 -4.74 -11.36
N SER A 133 2.50 -3.89 -11.47
CA SER A 133 2.64 -2.69 -10.64
C SER A 133 1.32 -1.92 -10.58
N THR A 134 1.02 -1.29 -9.44
CA THR A 134 -0.12 -0.37 -9.31
C THR A 134 0.02 0.81 -10.28
N TYR A 135 1.25 1.12 -10.65
CA TYR A 135 1.62 2.21 -11.55
C TYR A 135 2.25 1.67 -12.83
N ASP A 136 1.96 2.31 -13.95
CA ASP A 136 2.57 1.99 -15.27
C ASP A 136 3.99 2.56 -15.37
N TRP A 137 4.95 1.91 -14.70
CA TRP A 137 6.36 2.31 -14.75
C TRP A 137 6.99 2.07 -16.12
N GLU A 138 6.52 1.09 -16.87
CA GLU A 138 7.02 0.82 -18.24
C GLU A 138 6.62 1.95 -19.17
N GLY A 139 5.36 2.35 -19.14
CA GLY A 139 4.87 3.50 -19.90
C GLY A 139 5.58 4.79 -19.50
N MET A 140 5.81 5.03 -18.20
CA MET A 140 6.61 6.17 -17.75
C MET A 140 8.04 6.13 -18.31
N ASN A 141 8.71 4.99 -18.34
CA ASN A 141 10.06 4.89 -18.91
C ASN A 141 10.06 5.18 -20.40
N VAL A 142 9.05 4.71 -21.15
CA VAL A 142 8.89 5.04 -22.58
C VAL A 142 8.68 6.55 -22.77
N ALA A 143 7.78 7.16 -21.99
CA ALA A 143 7.53 8.60 -22.04
C ALA A 143 8.79 9.42 -21.67
N LEU A 144 9.54 8.95 -20.67
CA LEU A 144 10.82 9.57 -20.27
C LEU A 144 11.85 9.52 -21.40
N ILE A 145 12.01 8.38 -22.08
CA ILE A 145 12.94 8.22 -23.21
C ILE A 145 12.53 9.13 -24.38
N GLN A 146 11.24 9.12 -24.75
CA GLN A 146 10.71 10.00 -25.79
C GLN A 146 10.94 11.47 -25.45
N ARG A 147 10.63 11.86 -24.21
CA ARG A 147 10.83 13.23 -23.73
C ARG A 147 12.30 13.69 -23.86
N ILE A 148 13.24 12.81 -23.45
CA ILE A 148 14.67 13.11 -23.52
C ILE A 148 15.15 13.17 -24.99
N HIS A 149 14.66 12.26 -25.84
CA HIS A 149 14.97 12.22 -27.24
C HIS A 149 14.49 13.50 -27.96
N ASP A 150 13.26 13.94 -27.71
CA ASP A 150 12.64 15.04 -28.46
C ASP A 150 13.07 16.43 -27.97
N ARG A 151 13.37 16.58 -26.69
CA ARG A 151 13.60 17.90 -26.07
C ARG A 151 14.90 18.00 -25.27
N GLY A 152 15.69 16.91 -25.22
CA GLY A 152 16.92 16.86 -24.43
C GLY A 152 16.63 16.76 -22.92
N LEU A 153 17.68 16.83 -22.10
CA LEU A 153 17.54 16.88 -20.65
C LEU A 153 17.07 18.27 -20.19
N PRO A 154 16.10 18.36 -19.26
CA PRO A 154 15.73 19.65 -18.68
C PRO A 154 16.86 20.22 -17.79
N ALA A 155 16.75 21.49 -17.42
CA ALA A 155 17.77 22.16 -16.62
C ALA A 155 17.96 21.52 -15.24
N THR A 156 16.88 21.04 -14.63
CA THR A 156 16.91 20.39 -13.30
C THR A 156 16.23 19.02 -13.29
N GLN A 157 16.70 18.17 -12.39
CA GLN A 157 16.03 16.88 -12.14
C GLN A 157 14.61 17.07 -11.59
N ALA A 158 14.35 18.17 -10.89
CA ALA A 158 13.04 18.46 -10.34
C ALA A 158 12.00 18.68 -11.45
N ASP A 159 12.39 19.36 -12.51
CA ASP A 159 11.52 19.57 -13.67
C ASP A 159 11.14 18.24 -14.34
N LEU A 160 12.12 17.35 -14.51
CA LEU A 160 11.88 16.03 -15.09
C LEU A 160 10.93 15.17 -14.22
N ILE A 161 11.06 15.26 -12.89
CA ILE A 161 10.18 14.59 -11.96
C ILE A 161 8.76 15.15 -12.06
N ALA A 162 8.62 16.48 -12.14
CA ALA A 162 7.32 17.13 -12.28
C ALA A 162 6.62 16.73 -13.60
N GLU A 163 7.35 16.70 -14.72
CA GLU A 163 6.82 16.23 -16.00
C GLU A 163 6.33 14.77 -15.94
N MET A 164 7.04 13.88 -15.24
CA MET A 164 6.62 12.49 -15.07
C MET A 164 5.43 12.36 -14.09
N GLN A 165 5.31 13.23 -13.11
CA GLN A 165 4.10 13.29 -12.26
C GLN A 165 2.88 13.71 -13.08
N GLU A 166 3.02 14.71 -13.92
CA GLU A 166 1.96 15.15 -14.83
C GLU A 166 1.56 14.04 -15.82
N TRP A 167 2.54 13.29 -16.33
CA TRP A 167 2.27 12.13 -17.18
C TRP A 167 1.39 11.09 -16.46
N PHE A 168 1.70 10.72 -15.19
CA PHE A 168 0.86 9.81 -14.41
C PHE A 168 -0.52 10.38 -14.14
N ALA A 169 -0.63 11.67 -13.84
CA ALA A 169 -1.92 12.33 -13.64
C ALA A 169 -2.81 12.23 -14.88
N ASN A 170 -2.24 12.44 -16.06
CA ASN A 170 -2.95 12.35 -17.34
C ASN A 170 -3.36 10.92 -17.70
N GLN A 171 -2.57 9.90 -17.29
CA GLN A 171 -2.89 8.49 -17.57
C GLN A 171 -3.99 7.92 -16.67
N SER A 172 -4.20 8.50 -15.48
CA SER A 172 -5.06 7.91 -14.44
C SER A 172 -6.22 8.80 -14.00
N ASP A 173 -6.55 9.86 -14.76
CA ASP A 173 -7.53 10.88 -14.36
C ASP A 173 -7.26 11.42 -12.92
N GLY A 174 -5.99 11.45 -12.52
CA GLY A 174 -5.56 11.93 -11.21
C GLY A 174 -5.79 10.96 -10.04
N THR A 175 -6.38 9.77 -10.27
CA THR A 175 -6.76 8.83 -9.20
C THR A 175 -5.61 7.92 -8.74
N LYS A 176 -4.60 7.69 -9.57
CA LYS A 176 -3.46 6.81 -9.29
C LYS A 176 -2.15 7.51 -9.63
N MET A 177 -1.63 8.27 -8.70
CA MET A 177 -0.37 8.97 -8.86
C MET A 177 0.66 8.47 -7.85
N PRO A 178 1.86 8.03 -8.30
CA PRO A 178 2.92 7.66 -7.38
C PRO A 178 3.47 8.89 -6.64
N ASP A 179 3.98 8.68 -5.43
CA ASP A 179 4.69 9.71 -4.69
C ASP A 179 5.91 10.22 -5.48
N SER A 180 6.16 11.53 -5.41
CA SER A 180 7.31 12.19 -6.06
C SER A 180 8.65 11.54 -5.69
N ARG A 181 8.77 10.99 -4.48
CA ARG A 181 9.94 10.26 -4.01
C ARG A 181 10.16 8.97 -4.80
N SER A 182 9.10 8.24 -5.12
CA SER A 182 9.17 7.00 -5.91
C SER A 182 9.58 7.29 -7.36
N ILE A 183 9.06 8.35 -7.96
CA ILE A 183 9.46 8.81 -9.30
C ILE A 183 10.93 9.25 -9.26
N ARG A 184 11.32 10.08 -8.30
CA ARG A 184 12.69 10.57 -8.14
C ARG A 184 13.70 9.43 -8.07
N ARG A 185 13.39 8.40 -7.28
CA ARG A 185 14.28 7.26 -7.10
C ARG A 185 14.55 6.52 -8.42
N ARG A 186 13.55 6.39 -9.28
CA ARG A 186 13.69 5.74 -10.59
C ARG A 186 14.40 6.63 -11.63
N ILE A 187 14.17 7.93 -11.58
CA ILE A 187 14.79 8.90 -12.50
C ILE A 187 16.25 9.19 -12.12
N THR A 188 16.60 9.21 -10.82
CA THR A 188 17.95 9.60 -10.37
C THR A 188 19.09 8.82 -11.03
N PRO A 189 19.04 7.49 -11.17
CA PRO A 189 20.09 6.74 -11.85
C PRO A 189 20.24 7.15 -13.31
N ILE A 190 19.13 7.32 -14.04
CA ILE A 190 19.09 7.72 -15.45
C ILE A 190 19.64 9.13 -15.59
N TRP A 191 19.18 10.06 -14.77
CA TRP A 191 19.65 11.44 -14.73
C TRP A 191 21.16 11.55 -14.54
N ARG A 192 21.70 10.77 -13.58
CA ARG A 192 23.14 10.75 -13.30
C ARG A 192 23.96 10.16 -14.45
N ALA A 193 23.43 9.12 -15.10
CA ALA A 193 24.11 8.51 -16.24
C ALA A 193 24.21 9.49 -17.40
N LEU A 194 23.10 10.14 -17.79
CA LEU A 194 23.05 11.07 -18.91
C LEU A 194 23.88 12.34 -18.68
N ARG A 195 23.90 12.88 -17.45
CA ARG A 195 24.75 14.04 -17.12
C ARG A 195 26.24 13.75 -17.06
N ARG A 196 26.64 12.49 -16.91
CA ARG A 196 28.07 12.10 -16.99
C ARG A 196 28.60 12.06 -18.39
N GLU A 197 27.74 11.87 -19.39
CA GLU A 197 28.13 11.85 -20.81
C GLU A 197 28.25 13.26 -21.39
N GLU A 198 27.68 14.27 -20.73
CA GLU A 198 27.77 15.69 -21.16
C GLU A 198 28.95 16.44 -20.53
N ALA A 199 29.71 15.84 -19.59
CA ALA A 199 30.85 16.45 -18.92
C ALA A 199 32.19 15.85 -19.42
#